data_4cb79d88f065300d02ad9386f878c022
#
_entry.id   4cb79d88f065300d02ad9386f878c022
#
_cell.length_a   1.000
_cell.length_b   1.000
_cell.length_c   1.000
_cell.angle_alpha   90.00
_cell.angle_beta   90.00
_cell.angle_gamma   90.00
#
_symmetry.space_group_name_H-M   'P 1'
#
loop_
_entity.id
_entity.type
_entity.pdbx_description
1 polymer ?
#
loop_
_entity_poly.entity_id
_entity_poly.type
_entity_poly.pdbx_seq_one_letter_code
_entity_poly.pdbx_strand_id
1 'polypeptide(L)'
;DDSEFEGFTREASPVTHLRPEVFGGFGRPDGQPSAFEARALAAWDAAEAAGLFRYNVAEDTETRILPGPYSFVAQVNEGRATKKRPTEFRVDRVVQPFDPAKFNFQKAAQNEVLFALDFDPQLRCAAFDPRAPVGREGAPSPHLVFINVSPIEYGHLLLVPSVTESLPQVVRPQDLNLALHMAAAADNPFFRVGFNSLGAYATINHLHFQGYFLPHSFPCERAPVRPLLRRGNVAVGRLEDYPVNGVVFEASNCLDE
;
A
#
# COMPACT_ATOMS: atom_id res chain seq x y z
N ASP A 1 18.94 28.61 -5.80
CA ASP A 1 18.51 29.62 -4.82
C ASP A 1 17.83 28.88 -3.68
N ASP A 2 18.66 28.49 -2.67
CA ASP A 2 18.23 27.64 -1.55
C ASP A 2 17.32 28.37 -0.54
N SER A 3 17.10 29.67 -0.72
CA SER A 3 16.36 30.50 0.23
C SER A 3 14.83 30.31 0.22
N GLU A 4 14.26 29.81 -0.86
CA GLU A 4 12.82 29.49 -0.91
C GLU A 4 12.43 28.18 -0.17
N PHE A 5 13.40 27.30 0.04
CA PHE A 5 13.17 26.05 0.78
C PHE A 5 13.29 26.19 2.30
N GLU A 6 14.06 27.13 2.80
CA GLU A 6 14.24 27.33 4.25
C GLU A 6 12.97 27.81 4.98
N GLY A 7 12.08 28.53 4.30
CA GLY A 7 10.79 28.95 4.85
C GLY A 7 9.81 27.81 5.06
N PHE A 8 9.87 26.81 4.19
CA PHE A 8 8.97 25.64 4.24
C PHE A 8 9.27 24.70 5.41
N THR A 9 10.51 24.62 5.86
CA THR A 9 10.91 23.70 6.92
C THR A 9 10.65 24.23 8.32
N ARG A 10 10.57 25.55 8.52
CA ARG A 10 10.40 26.18 9.84
C ARG A 10 8.96 26.13 10.38
N GLU A 11 7.95 26.05 9.52
CA GLU A 11 6.55 26.05 9.92
C GLU A 11 5.89 24.66 9.94
N ALA A 12 6.60 23.64 9.44
CA ALA A 12 6.07 22.28 9.42
C ALA A 12 6.09 21.67 10.82
N SER A 13 4.93 21.23 11.30
CA SER A 13 4.84 20.52 12.57
C SER A 13 5.48 19.13 12.44
N PRO A 14 6.40 18.74 13.35
CA PRO A 14 6.93 17.40 13.36
C PRO A 14 5.82 16.39 13.64
N VAL A 15 5.82 15.30 12.91
CA VAL A 15 4.90 14.19 13.13
C VAL A 15 5.66 13.11 13.89
N THR A 16 5.14 12.74 15.05
CA THR A 16 5.67 11.61 15.79
C THR A 16 5.31 10.34 15.05
N HIS A 17 6.30 9.51 14.71
CA HIS A 17 6.05 8.17 14.21
C HIS A 17 5.34 7.38 15.32
N LEU A 18 4.09 7.03 15.06
CA LEU A 18 3.33 6.24 16.01
C LEU A 18 3.76 4.78 15.85
N ARG A 19 4.27 4.19 16.91
CA ARG A 19 4.63 2.77 16.95
C ARG A 19 3.37 1.89 17.05
N PRO A 20 3.49 0.58 16.82
CA PRO A 20 2.38 -0.38 16.78
C PRO A 20 1.40 -0.31 17.94
N GLU A 21 1.90 0.00 19.12
CA GLU A 21 1.08 0.15 20.33
C GLU A 21 -0.02 1.21 20.22
N VAL A 22 0.12 2.12 19.24
CA VAL A 22 -0.84 3.19 18.96
C VAL A 22 -1.81 2.81 17.84
N PHE A 23 -1.44 1.86 16.97
CA PHE A 23 -2.30 1.43 15.86
C PHE A 23 -3.21 0.27 16.23
N GLY A 24 -2.75 -0.61 17.12
CA GLY A 24 -3.47 -1.82 17.48
C GLY A 24 -4.88 -1.53 17.96
N GLY A 25 -5.89 -2.00 17.22
CA GLY A 25 -7.29 -1.86 17.56
C GLY A 25 -7.87 -0.46 17.43
N PHE A 26 -7.17 0.47 16.77
CA PHE A 26 -7.67 1.84 16.59
C PHE A 26 -8.95 1.86 15.74
N GLY A 27 -10.00 2.42 16.29
CA GLY A 27 -11.32 2.51 15.63
C GLY A 27 -12.23 1.32 15.87
N ARG A 28 -11.78 0.24 16.53
CA ARG A 28 -12.62 -0.89 16.92
C ARG A 28 -13.18 -0.73 18.35
N PRO A 29 -14.42 -1.18 18.59
CA PRO A 29 -15.06 -1.04 19.89
C PRO A 29 -14.33 -1.78 21.02
N ASP A 30 -13.64 -2.88 20.70
CA ASP A 30 -12.89 -3.72 21.64
C ASP A 30 -11.42 -3.30 21.80
N GLY A 31 -10.96 -2.32 21.01
CA GLY A 31 -9.58 -1.84 21.03
C GLY A 31 -8.55 -2.89 20.58
N GLN A 32 -9.00 -3.99 19.95
CA GLN A 32 -8.11 -5.06 19.51
C GLN A 32 -7.83 -4.96 18.00
N PRO A 33 -6.62 -5.31 17.54
CA PRO A 33 -6.32 -5.35 16.11
C PRO A 33 -7.16 -6.42 15.41
N SER A 34 -7.45 -6.23 14.12
CA SER A 34 -8.02 -7.31 13.31
C SER A 34 -7.05 -8.49 13.20
N ALA A 35 -7.55 -9.66 12.83
CA ALA A 35 -6.68 -10.83 12.62
C ALA A 35 -5.64 -10.58 11.51
N PHE A 36 -6.03 -9.82 10.46
CA PHE A 36 -5.11 -9.39 9.41
C PHE A 36 -4.04 -8.44 9.97
N GLU A 37 -4.46 -7.39 10.66
CA GLU A 37 -3.54 -6.39 11.22
C GLU A 37 -2.53 -7.04 12.16
N ALA A 38 -3.00 -7.83 13.14
CA ALA A 38 -2.14 -8.55 14.09
C ALA A 38 -1.13 -9.45 13.35
N ARG A 39 -1.57 -10.17 12.33
CA ARG A 39 -0.71 -11.05 11.54
C ARG A 39 0.30 -10.26 10.72
N ALA A 40 -0.13 -9.20 10.03
CA ALA A 40 0.70 -8.40 9.16
C ALA A 40 1.82 -7.71 9.95
N LEU A 41 1.48 -7.09 11.08
CA LEU A 41 2.44 -6.37 11.90
C LEU A 41 3.41 -7.33 12.61
N ALA A 42 2.94 -8.44 13.17
CA ALA A 42 3.83 -9.43 13.77
C ALA A 42 4.84 -10.02 12.75
N ALA A 43 4.40 -10.27 11.51
CA ALA A 43 5.29 -10.77 10.47
C ALA A 43 6.27 -9.68 9.98
N TRP A 44 5.83 -8.43 9.93
CA TRP A 44 6.66 -7.29 9.57
C TRP A 44 7.76 -7.04 10.63
N ASP A 45 7.40 -7.07 11.92
CA ASP A 45 8.34 -6.93 13.04
C ASP A 45 9.38 -8.05 13.03
N ALA A 46 8.95 -9.29 12.74
CA ALA A 46 9.87 -10.42 12.61
C ALA A 46 10.87 -10.23 11.45
N ALA A 47 10.42 -9.66 10.34
CA ALA A 47 11.28 -9.33 9.21
C ALA A 47 12.28 -8.20 9.55
N GLU A 48 11.85 -7.20 10.32
CA GLU A 48 12.72 -6.13 10.82
C GLU A 48 13.80 -6.71 11.76
N ALA A 49 13.39 -7.51 12.72
CA ALA A 49 14.30 -8.18 13.65
C ALA A 49 15.31 -9.10 12.95
N ALA A 50 14.93 -9.69 11.81
CA ALA A 50 15.81 -10.49 10.95
C ALA A 50 16.71 -9.65 10.04
N GLY A 51 16.62 -8.32 10.06
CA GLY A 51 17.46 -7.41 9.28
C GLY A 51 17.18 -7.45 7.77
N LEU A 52 15.94 -7.74 7.35
CA LEU A 52 15.58 -7.87 5.94
C LEU A 52 15.39 -6.54 5.23
N PHE A 53 15.25 -5.44 5.97
CA PHE A 53 15.10 -4.11 5.40
C PHE A 53 16.43 -3.48 5.01
N ARG A 54 16.43 -2.66 3.98
CA ARG A 54 17.62 -1.97 3.48
C ARG A 54 18.08 -0.82 4.36
N TYR A 55 17.21 -0.35 5.23
CA TYR A 55 17.43 0.74 6.19
C TYR A 55 16.38 0.66 7.29
N ASN A 56 16.60 1.37 8.39
CA ASN A 56 15.64 1.48 9.49
C ASN A 56 14.64 2.61 9.18
N VAL A 57 13.36 2.26 8.99
CA VAL A 57 12.35 3.27 8.63
C VAL A 57 12.10 4.27 9.75
N ALA A 58 12.16 3.83 11.00
CA ALA A 58 11.90 4.70 12.15
C ALA A 58 13.03 5.72 12.39
N GLU A 59 14.28 5.34 12.09
CA GLU A 59 15.45 6.19 12.28
C GLU A 59 15.72 7.06 11.05
N ASP A 60 15.50 6.52 9.85
CA ASP A 60 15.88 7.16 8.59
C ASP A 60 14.75 7.99 7.97
N THR A 61 13.54 8.01 8.56
CA THR A 61 12.40 8.75 7.99
C THR A 61 11.95 9.88 8.90
N GLU A 62 11.98 11.08 8.38
CA GLU A 62 11.35 12.24 9.00
C GLU A 62 10.04 12.55 8.29
N THR A 63 8.95 12.66 9.05
CA THR A 63 7.62 13.01 8.54
C THR A 63 7.16 14.34 9.10
N ARG A 64 6.64 15.20 8.23
CA ARG A 64 6.10 16.52 8.60
C ARG A 64 4.79 16.81 7.90
N ILE A 65 3.89 17.53 8.56
CA ILE A 65 2.72 18.12 7.92
C ILE A 65 3.09 19.52 7.47
N LEU A 66 3.02 19.76 6.15
CA LEU A 66 3.31 21.06 5.58
C LEU A 66 2.16 22.03 5.85
N PRO A 67 2.45 23.28 6.23
CA PRO A 67 1.43 24.30 6.37
C PRO A 67 0.78 24.60 5.00
N GLY A 68 -0.47 25.07 5.04
CA GLY A 68 -1.21 25.45 3.85
C GLY A 68 -2.57 24.76 3.74
N PRO A 69 -3.33 25.06 2.69
CA PRO A 69 -4.74 24.63 2.58
C PRO A 69 -4.91 23.12 2.49
N TYR A 70 -3.90 22.40 2.02
CA TYR A 70 -3.96 20.95 1.83
C TYR A 70 -3.38 20.16 3.01
N SER A 71 -2.50 20.76 3.83
CA SER A 71 -1.79 20.04 4.91
C SER A 71 -1.11 18.76 4.40
N PHE A 72 -0.31 18.87 3.35
CA PHE A 72 0.41 17.73 2.79
C PHE A 72 1.32 17.07 3.80
N VAL A 73 1.39 15.75 3.75
CA VAL A 73 2.35 14.96 4.53
C VAL A 73 3.62 14.82 3.68
N ALA A 74 4.71 15.40 4.15
CA ALA A 74 6.02 15.29 3.55
C ALA A 74 6.87 14.30 4.33
N GLN A 75 7.54 13.40 3.62
CA GLN A 75 8.47 12.44 4.20
C GLN A 75 9.84 12.57 3.55
N VAL A 76 10.88 12.70 4.36
CA VAL A 76 12.27 12.63 3.93
C VAL A 76 12.86 11.33 4.43
N ASN A 77 13.42 10.54 3.54
CA ASN A 77 14.08 9.28 3.86
C ASN A 77 15.36 9.14 3.02
N GLU A 78 16.50 9.44 3.64
CA GLU A 78 17.82 9.39 2.98
C GLU A 78 18.21 7.95 2.61
N GLY A 79 17.88 6.98 3.45
CA GLY A 79 18.13 5.57 3.19
C GLY A 79 17.38 5.10 1.94
N ARG A 80 16.13 5.54 1.77
CA ARG A 80 15.34 5.23 0.58
C ARG A 80 15.90 5.86 -0.69
N ALA A 81 16.34 7.11 -0.61
CA ALA A 81 16.89 7.83 -1.76
C ALA A 81 18.09 7.11 -2.38
N THR A 82 18.96 6.51 -1.54
CA THR A 82 20.22 5.89 -1.95
C THR A 82 20.14 4.36 -2.12
N LYS A 83 19.26 3.67 -1.37
CA LYS A 83 19.23 2.21 -1.29
C LYS A 83 17.99 1.57 -1.96
N LYS A 84 17.04 2.37 -2.46
CA LYS A 84 15.89 1.85 -3.21
C LYS A 84 16.35 1.13 -4.48
N ARG A 85 15.64 0.04 -4.82
CA ARG A 85 15.89 -0.66 -6.10
C ARG A 85 15.70 0.30 -7.27
N PRO A 86 16.65 0.40 -8.21
CA PRO A 86 16.50 1.22 -9.40
C PRO A 86 15.42 0.65 -10.33
N THR A 87 14.81 1.52 -11.14
CA THR A 87 13.90 1.10 -12.19
C THR A 87 14.71 0.50 -13.35
N GLU A 88 14.37 -0.74 -13.74
CA GLU A 88 15.08 -1.49 -14.77
C GLU A 88 14.44 -1.39 -16.17
N PHE A 89 13.38 -0.61 -16.33
CA PHE A 89 12.67 -0.45 -17.60
C PHE A 89 12.44 1.02 -17.94
N ARG A 90 12.19 1.30 -19.23
CA ARG A 90 11.68 2.59 -19.71
C ARG A 90 10.19 2.45 -19.96
N VAL A 91 9.42 3.44 -19.54
CA VAL A 91 8.00 3.52 -19.88
C VAL A 91 7.88 4.16 -21.26
N ASP A 92 7.60 3.36 -22.27
CA ASP A 92 7.46 3.79 -23.67
C ASP A 92 6.05 3.56 -24.22
N ARG A 93 5.18 2.91 -23.45
CA ARG A 93 3.78 2.62 -23.82
C ARG A 93 2.89 2.56 -22.58
N VAL A 94 1.59 2.75 -22.77
CA VAL A 94 0.60 2.79 -21.68
C VAL A 94 0.51 1.44 -20.98
N VAL A 95 0.48 0.35 -21.74
CA VAL A 95 0.51 -1.01 -21.20
C VAL A 95 1.84 -1.64 -21.61
N GLN A 96 2.73 -1.79 -20.64
CA GLN A 96 4.03 -2.43 -20.82
C GLN A 96 3.87 -3.93 -20.57
N PRO A 97 4.26 -4.82 -21.49
CA PRO A 97 4.22 -6.25 -21.24
C PRO A 97 5.18 -6.64 -20.12
N PHE A 98 4.84 -7.70 -19.41
CA PHE A 98 5.75 -8.29 -18.41
C PHE A 98 7.04 -8.76 -19.09
N ASP A 99 8.17 -8.49 -18.45
CA ASP A 99 9.50 -8.92 -18.91
C ASP A 99 10.14 -9.84 -17.85
N PRO A 100 10.23 -11.16 -18.10
CA PRO A 100 10.81 -12.10 -17.14
C PRO A 100 12.30 -11.88 -16.92
N ALA A 101 13.01 -11.18 -17.80
CA ALA A 101 14.44 -10.87 -17.63
C ALA A 101 14.65 -9.83 -16.53
N LYS A 102 13.72 -8.91 -16.34
CA LYS A 102 13.76 -7.87 -15.31
C LYS A 102 13.41 -8.41 -13.92
N PHE A 103 13.70 -7.61 -12.90
CA PHE A 103 13.23 -7.95 -11.56
C PHE A 103 11.71 -8.07 -11.51
N ASN A 104 11.25 -9.12 -10.87
CA ASN A 104 9.85 -9.38 -10.57
C ASN A 104 9.73 -10.18 -9.26
N PHE A 105 8.55 -10.29 -8.68
CA PHE A 105 8.36 -10.90 -7.37
C PHE A 105 8.59 -12.43 -7.34
N GLN A 106 8.64 -13.11 -8.47
CA GLN A 106 9.06 -14.53 -8.52
C GLN A 106 10.57 -14.68 -8.26
N LYS A 107 11.35 -13.61 -8.41
CA LYS A 107 12.79 -13.55 -8.12
C LYS A 107 13.11 -12.99 -6.72
N ALA A 108 12.08 -12.56 -5.98
CA ALA A 108 12.25 -12.10 -4.61
C ALA A 108 12.69 -13.26 -3.71
N ALA A 109 13.42 -12.94 -2.65
CA ALA A 109 13.83 -13.95 -1.70
C ALA A 109 12.62 -14.49 -0.92
N GLN A 110 12.62 -15.79 -0.62
CA GLN A 110 11.49 -16.45 0.06
C GLN A 110 11.23 -15.84 1.44
N ASN A 111 12.25 -15.33 2.12
CA ASN A 111 12.11 -14.67 3.41
C ASN A 111 11.52 -13.25 3.33
N GLU A 112 11.34 -12.70 2.12
CA GLU A 112 10.59 -11.45 1.91
C GLU A 112 9.07 -11.70 1.92
N VAL A 113 8.61 -12.96 1.81
CA VAL A 113 7.19 -13.32 1.87
C VAL A 113 6.73 -13.37 3.31
N LEU A 114 5.73 -12.56 3.65
CA LEU A 114 5.14 -12.56 4.99
C LEU A 114 4.11 -13.68 5.16
N PHE A 115 3.20 -13.80 4.19
CA PHE A 115 2.16 -14.85 4.16
C PHE A 115 1.46 -14.89 2.79
N ALA A 116 0.69 -15.95 2.56
CA ALA A 116 -0.24 -16.01 1.45
C ALA A 116 -1.60 -15.44 1.88
N LEU A 117 -2.27 -14.78 0.94
CA LEU A 117 -3.63 -14.30 1.09
C LEU A 117 -4.52 -15.20 0.23
N ASP A 118 -5.33 -16.03 0.87
CA ASP A 118 -6.36 -16.80 0.18
C ASP A 118 -7.65 -15.97 0.18
N PHE A 119 -8.27 -15.85 -0.98
CA PHE A 119 -9.51 -15.12 -1.15
C PHE A 119 -10.61 -16.10 -1.54
N ASP A 120 -11.51 -16.35 -0.60
CA ASP A 120 -12.72 -17.12 -0.87
C ASP A 120 -13.86 -16.18 -1.27
N PRO A 121 -14.27 -16.15 -2.54
CA PRO A 121 -15.36 -15.30 -3.00
C PRO A 121 -16.70 -15.62 -2.34
N GLN A 122 -16.88 -16.84 -1.81
CA GLN A 122 -18.13 -17.27 -1.16
C GLN A 122 -18.19 -16.84 0.30
N LEU A 123 -17.04 -16.92 0.99
CA LEU A 123 -16.92 -16.50 2.39
C LEU A 123 -16.63 -15.01 2.53
N ARG A 124 -16.31 -14.34 1.42
CA ARG A 124 -15.99 -12.89 1.38
C ARG A 124 -14.96 -12.47 2.43
N CYS A 125 -14.06 -13.37 2.75
CA CYS A 125 -13.00 -13.12 3.70
C CYS A 125 -11.67 -13.62 3.16
N ALA A 126 -10.62 -12.90 3.51
CA ALA A 126 -9.26 -13.33 3.25
C ALA A 126 -8.86 -14.30 4.37
N ALA A 127 -8.69 -15.57 4.03
CA ALA A 127 -8.08 -16.55 4.92
C ALA A 127 -6.56 -16.46 4.80
N PHE A 128 -5.85 -16.53 5.91
CA PHE A 128 -4.39 -16.43 5.94
C PHE A 128 -3.79 -17.81 6.18
N ASP A 129 -3.16 -18.38 5.16
CA ASP A 129 -2.31 -19.54 5.35
C ASP A 129 -0.84 -19.18 5.11
N PRO A 130 -0.04 -19.05 6.18
CA PRO A 130 1.39 -18.79 6.06
C PRO A 130 2.16 -20.00 5.48
N ARG A 131 1.51 -21.14 5.30
CA ARG A 131 2.08 -22.39 4.81
C ARG A 131 1.57 -22.79 3.44
N ALA A 132 0.74 -21.94 2.80
CA ALA A 132 0.28 -22.26 1.44
C ALA A 132 1.50 -22.49 0.56
N PRO A 133 1.72 -23.73 0.10
CA PRO A 133 2.93 -24.04 -0.65
C PRO A 133 2.87 -23.30 -1.98
N VAL A 134 3.80 -22.37 -2.14
CA VAL A 134 4.08 -21.75 -3.42
C VAL A 134 4.50 -22.87 -4.37
N GLY A 135 3.67 -23.17 -5.38
CA GLY A 135 4.09 -24.02 -6.49
C GLY A 135 3.65 -25.50 -6.47
N ARG A 136 2.48 -25.84 -5.94
CA ARG A 136 1.88 -27.14 -6.32
C ARG A 136 1.43 -27.11 -7.76
N GLU A 137 1.88 -28.05 -8.55
CA GLU A 137 1.43 -28.26 -9.93
C GLU A 137 -0.10 -28.42 -9.94
N GLY A 138 -0.81 -27.58 -10.71
CA GLY A 138 -2.26 -27.57 -10.76
C GLY A 138 -3.00 -26.76 -9.69
N ALA A 139 -2.30 -26.17 -8.72
CA ALA A 139 -2.90 -25.23 -7.78
C ALA A 139 -3.05 -23.83 -8.42
N PRO A 140 -4.08 -23.04 -8.04
CA PRO A 140 -4.16 -21.66 -8.48
C PRO A 140 -2.94 -20.86 -8.01
N SER A 141 -2.54 -19.88 -8.82
CA SER A 141 -1.42 -19.00 -8.48
C SER A 141 -1.71 -18.26 -7.18
N PRO A 142 -0.84 -18.34 -6.16
CA PRO A 142 -1.13 -17.75 -4.86
C PRO A 142 -1.06 -16.22 -4.92
N HIS A 143 -1.88 -15.58 -4.08
CA HIS A 143 -1.74 -14.16 -3.76
C HIS A 143 -0.78 -14.05 -2.57
N LEU A 144 0.31 -13.32 -2.74
CA LEU A 144 1.33 -13.23 -1.70
C LEU A 144 1.42 -11.81 -1.13
N VAL A 145 1.65 -11.74 0.16
CA VAL A 145 1.99 -10.50 0.86
C VAL A 145 3.48 -10.53 1.18
N PHE A 146 4.20 -9.52 0.70
CA PHE A 146 5.64 -9.34 0.89
C PHE A 146 5.91 -8.16 1.80
N ILE A 147 7.09 -8.15 2.45
CA ILE A 147 7.63 -6.90 2.95
C ILE A 147 7.98 -5.98 1.77
N ASN A 148 7.87 -4.67 1.97
CA ASN A 148 8.63 -3.76 1.14
C ASN A 148 10.02 -3.58 1.75
N VAL A 149 11.05 -4.16 1.15
CA VAL A 149 12.44 -4.08 1.65
C VAL A 149 13.00 -2.64 1.73
N SER A 150 12.28 -1.70 1.13
CA SER A 150 12.58 -0.26 1.19
C SER A 150 11.31 0.49 1.64
N PRO A 151 10.88 0.28 2.90
CA PRO A 151 9.60 0.79 3.37
C PRO A 151 9.59 2.33 3.40
N ILE A 152 8.40 2.92 3.19
CA ILE A 152 8.18 4.36 3.37
C ILE A 152 7.66 4.68 4.76
N GLU A 153 7.04 3.69 5.41
CA GLU A 153 6.48 3.81 6.74
C GLU A 153 6.46 2.44 7.42
N TYR A 154 6.22 2.42 8.73
CA TYR A 154 5.99 1.21 9.50
C TYR A 154 4.84 0.37 8.92
N GLY A 155 5.01 -0.94 8.89
CA GLY A 155 3.99 -1.84 8.35
C GLY A 155 3.82 -1.75 6.82
N HIS A 156 4.77 -1.16 6.08
CA HIS A 156 4.70 -1.09 4.61
C HIS A 156 4.91 -2.48 3.99
N LEU A 157 3.88 -3.00 3.40
CA LEU A 157 3.82 -4.30 2.75
C LEU A 157 3.37 -4.18 1.29
N LEU A 158 3.53 -5.26 0.54
CA LEU A 158 3.12 -5.35 -0.86
C LEU A 158 2.18 -6.54 -1.04
N LEU A 159 1.02 -6.32 -1.64
CA LEU A 159 0.15 -7.40 -2.12
C LEU A 159 0.50 -7.69 -3.58
N VAL A 160 0.87 -8.92 -3.87
CA VAL A 160 1.17 -9.42 -5.22
C VAL A 160 0.14 -10.47 -5.61
N PRO A 161 -0.89 -10.09 -6.38
CA PRO A 161 -1.90 -11.03 -6.85
C PRO A 161 -1.31 -12.06 -7.82
N SER A 162 -1.72 -13.31 -7.67
CA SER A 162 -1.40 -14.40 -8.62
C SER A 162 0.07 -14.37 -9.08
N VAL A 163 0.99 -14.43 -8.12
CA VAL A 163 2.42 -14.14 -8.34
C VAL A 163 3.07 -14.93 -9.48
N THR A 164 2.57 -16.15 -9.78
CA THR A 164 3.14 -17.00 -10.85
C THR A 164 2.55 -16.71 -12.23
N GLU A 165 1.50 -15.87 -12.34
CA GLU A 165 0.89 -15.52 -13.63
C GLU A 165 1.65 -14.43 -14.40
N SER A 166 2.71 -13.89 -13.83
CA SER A 166 3.55 -12.88 -14.50
C SER A 166 2.76 -11.66 -15.00
N LEU A 167 1.83 -11.18 -14.19
CA LEU A 167 0.95 -10.08 -14.55
C LEU A 167 1.71 -8.76 -14.64
N PRO A 168 1.55 -8.00 -15.73
CA PRO A 168 2.12 -6.65 -15.81
C PRO A 168 1.45 -5.71 -14.80
N GLN A 169 2.09 -4.57 -14.51
CA GLN A 169 1.60 -3.56 -13.55
C GLN A 169 0.38 -2.80 -14.09
N VAL A 170 -0.71 -3.53 -14.28
CA VAL A 170 -2.02 -3.05 -14.77
C VAL A 170 -3.11 -3.67 -13.92
N VAL A 171 -3.98 -2.85 -13.35
CA VAL A 171 -5.09 -3.32 -12.48
C VAL A 171 -6.19 -3.96 -13.31
N ARG A 172 -6.59 -5.18 -12.94
CA ARG A 172 -7.79 -5.86 -13.44
C ARG A 172 -8.89 -5.82 -12.37
N PRO A 173 -10.17 -5.98 -12.73
CA PRO A 173 -11.27 -5.94 -11.74
C PRO A 173 -11.09 -6.89 -10.56
N GLN A 174 -10.68 -8.14 -10.82
CA GLN A 174 -10.45 -9.14 -9.76
C GLN A 174 -9.30 -8.77 -8.81
N ASP A 175 -8.25 -8.12 -9.33
CA ASP A 175 -7.10 -7.71 -8.51
C ASP A 175 -7.46 -6.50 -7.64
N LEU A 176 -8.26 -5.58 -8.17
CA LEU A 176 -8.81 -4.47 -7.39
C LEU A 176 -9.71 -4.99 -6.27
N ASN A 177 -10.59 -5.95 -6.60
CA ASN A 177 -11.46 -6.58 -5.61
C ASN A 177 -10.66 -7.23 -4.47
N LEU A 178 -9.60 -7.99 -4.79
CA LEU A 178 -8.71 -8.57 -3.79
C LEU A 178 -8.06 -7.48 -2.90
N ALA A 179 -7.62 -6.37 -3.50
CA ALA A 179 -7.02 -5.26 -2.76
C ALA A 179 -8.03 -4.57 -1.82
N LEU A 180 -9.28 -4.41 -2.26
CA LEU A 180 -10.37 -3.88 -1.43
C LEU A 180 -10.68 -4.80 -0.25
N HIS A 181 -10.71 -6.12 -0.48
CA HIS A 181 -10.90 -7.08 0.61
C HIS A 181 -9.73 -7.09 1.62
N MET A 182 -8.50 -6.91 1.14
CA MET A 182 -7.35 -6.74 2.04
C MET A 182 -7.50 -5.47 2.91
N ALA A 183 -7.94 -4.36 2.32
CA ALA A 183 -8.19 -3.13 3.05
C ALA A 183 -9.31 -3.31 4.10
N ALA A 184 -10.40 -3.99 3.72
CA ALA A 184 -11.50 -4.30 4.64
C ALA A 184 -11.08 -5.26 5.76
N ALA A 185 -10.25 -6.26 5.46
CA ALA A 185 -9.74 -7.21 6.46
C ALA A 185 -8.83 -6.55 7.50
N ALA A 186 -8.15 -5.47 7.13
CA ALA A 186 -7.36 -4.68 8.07
C ALA A 186 -8.25 -4.00 9.11
N ASP A 187 -9.46 -3.59 8.72
CA ASP A 187 -10.47 -2.95 9.60
C ASP A 187 -9.84 -1.84 10.47
N ASN A 188 -8.98 -1.04 9.86
CA ASN A 188 -8.24 0.03 10.50
C ASN A 188 -8.27 1.29 9.62
N PRO A 189 -8.76 2.44 10.12
CA PRO A 189 -8.91 3.67 9.34
C PRO A 189 -7.57 4.26 8.88
N PHE A 190 -6.46 3.80 9.43
CA PHE A 190 -5.13 4.24 9.04
C PHE A 190 -4.43 3.29 8.07
N PHE A 191 -5.01 2.11 7.82
CA PHE A 191 -4.49 1.22 6.78
C PHE A 191 -5.00 1.64 5.41
N ARG A 192 -4.10 1.81 4.47
CA ARG A 192 -4.41 2.20 3.10
C ARG A 192 -3.75 1.28 2.13
N VAL A 193 -4.48 0.99 1.06
CA VAL A 193 -3.97 0.23 -0.07
C VAL A 193 -3.87 1.17 -1.27
N GLY A 194 -2.70 1.22 -1.87
CA GLY A 194 -2.42 2.08 -3.01
C GLY A 194 -1.88 1.30 -4.20
N PHE A 195 -2.11 1.83 -5.39
CA PHE A 195 -1.57 1.32 -6.63
C PHE A 195 -0.87 2.44 -7.40
N ASN A 196 0.33 2.15 -7.89
CA ASN A 196 1.04 3.03 -8.82
C ASN A 196 1.14 2.35 -10.18
N SER A 197 0.70 3.01 -11.24
CA SER A 197 1.02 2.57 -12.59
C SER A 197 2.50 2.83 -12.90
N LEU A 198 3.02 2.24 -13.96
CA LEU A 198 4.40 2.48 -14.40
C LEU A 198 4.67 3.95 -14.71
N GLY A 199 3.68 4.66 -15.29
CA GLY A 199 3.74 6.10 -15.52
C GLY A 199 3.63 6.95 -14.26
N ALA A 200 3.27 6.36 -13.12
CA ALA A 200 3.14 7.00 -11.82
C ALA A 200 4.14 6.42 -10.80
N TYR A 201 5.39 6.25 -11.23
CA TYR A 201 6.53 5.87 -10.39
C TYR A 201 6.54 4.43 -9.83
N ALA A 202 5.73 3.50 -10.34
CA ALA A 202 6.00 2.09 -10.09
C ALA A 202 7.37 1.71 -10.69
N THR A 203 8.19 1.01 -9.91
CA THR A 203 9.57 0.64 -10.31
C THR A 203 9.70 -0.81 -10.73
N ILE A 204 8.63 -1.60 -10.58
CA ILE A 204 8.58 -3.03 -10.92
C ILE A 204 7.36 -3.25 -11.81
N ASN A 205 7.58 -3.83 -13.00
CA ASN A 205 6.49 -4.22 -13.91
C ASN A 205 6.02 -5.65 -13.61
N HIS A 206 5.53 -5.86 -12.42
CA HIS A 206 4.82 -7.03 -11.96
C HIS A 206 3.71 -6.55 -11.04
N LEU A 207 2.46 -6.94 -11.28
CA LEU A 207 1.30 -6.42 -10.58
C LEU A 207 1.47 -6.50 -9.06
N HIS A 208 1.40 -5.36 -8.43
CA HIS A 208 1.43 -5.25 -6.98
C HIS A 208 0.69 -4.01 -6.51
N PHE A 209 0.14 -4.11 -5.31
CA PHE A 209 -0.39 -2.99 -4.53
C PHE A 209 0.51 -2.75 -3.33
N GLN A 210 0.49 -1.54 -2.81
CA GLN A 210 1.19 -1.14 -1.59
C GLN A 210 0.17 -0.99 -0.48
N GLY A 211 0.44 -1.61 0.69
CA GLY A 211 -0.34 -1.42 1.90
C GLY A 211 0.55 -0.87 3.00
N TYR A 212 0.09 0.12 3.75
CA TYR A 212 0.82 0.66 4.89
C TYR A 212 -0.12 1.40 5.86
N PHE A 213 0.35 1.51 7.08
CA PHE A 213 -0.34 2.27 8.13
C PHE A 213 0.22 3.69 8.15
N LEU A 214 -0.67 4.69 8.11
CA LEU A 214 -0.28 6.08 8.24
C LEU A 214 -1.31 6.79 9.15
N PRO A 215 -0.89 7.32 10.32
CA PRO A 215 -1.80 7.85 11.34
C PRO A 215 -2.36 9.24 11.00
N HIS A 216 -2.40 9.58 9.73
CA HIS A 216 -2.86 10.87 9.24
C HIS A 216 -3.83 10.70 8.09
N SER A 217 -4.89 11.51 8.06
CA SER A 217 -5.73 11.63 6.88
C SER A 217 -4.95 12.31 5.76
N PHE A 218 -4.98 11.69 4.57
CA PHE A 218 -4.46 12.36 3.39
C PHE A 218 -5.34 13.54 2.98
N PRO A 219 -4.75 14.59 2.39
CA PRO A 219 -5.54 15.72 1.89
C PRO A 219 -6.65 15.31 0.93
N CYS A 220 -6.44 14.32 0.08
CA CYS A 220 -7.44 13.82 -0.86
C CYS A 220 -8.66 13.16 -0.17
N GLU A 221 -8.49 12.62 1.04
CA GLU A 221 -9.59 12.03 1.82
C GLU A 221 -10.53 13.10 2.41
N ARG A 222 -10.08 14.34 2.48
CA ARG A 222 -10.82 15.49 3.04
C ARG A 222 -11.22 16.52 1.99
N ALA A 223 -10.72 16.39 0.77
CA ALA A 223 -11.05 17.32 -0.31
C ALA A 223 -12.54 17.26 -0.64
N PRO A 224 -13.17 18.39 -0.97
CA PRO A 224 -14.55 18.41 -1.43
C PRO A 224 -14.75 17.51 -2.65
N VAL A 225 -15.90 16.83 -2.70
CA VAL A 225 -16.26 15.94 -3.80
C VAL A 225 -17.52 16.46 -4.47
N ARG A 226 -17.42 16.83 -5.74
CA ARG A 226 -18.58 17.16 -6.55
C ARG A 226 -19.22 15.88 -7.08
N PRO A 227 -20.48 15.58 -6.69
CA PRO A 227 -21.18 14.40 -7.18
C PRO A 227 -21.32 14.41 -8.71
N LEU A 228 -21.11 13.25 -9.32
CA LEU A 228 -21.32 13.02 -10.77
C LEU A 228 -22.48 12.08 -11.01
N LEU A 229 -22.51 10.93 -10.33
CA LEU A 229 -23.58 9.94 -10.44
C LEU A 229 -23.62 9.04 -9.19
N ARG A 230 -24.74 8.34 -9.04
CA ARG A 230 -24.89 7.26 -8.07
C ARG A 230 -25.49 6.04 -8.77
N ARG A 231 -24.93 4.87 -8.49
CA ARG A 231 -25.44 3.60 -8.99
C ARG A 231 -25.47 2.59 -7.83
N GLY A 232 -26.67 2.19 -7.41
CA GLY A 232 -26.83 1.37 -6.21
C GLY A 232 -26.20 2.04 -4.99
N ASN A 233 -25.36 1.32 -4.31
CA ASN A 233 -24.64 1.77 -3.12
C ASN A 233 -23.33 2.52 -3.44
N VAL A 234 -23.00 2.70 -4.71
CA VAL A 234 -21.77 3.41 -5.13
C VAL A 234 -22.11 4.82 -5.58
N ALA A 235 -21.53 5.82 -4.91
CA ALA A 235 -21.48 7.20 -5.36
C ALA A 235 -20.17 7.45 -6.10
N VAL A 236 -20.26 8.20 -7.20
CA VAL A 236 -19.09 8.61 -7.98
C VAL A 236 -19.03 10.13 -8.01
N GLY A 237 -17.88 10.67 -7.73
CA GLY A 237 -17.66 12.10 -7.72
C GLY A 237 -16.28 12.49 -8.26
N ARG A 238 -16.07 13.78 -8.41
CA ARG A 238 -14.79 14.38 -8.79
C ARG A 238 -14.24 15.19 -7.62
N LEU A 239 -12.96 15.07 -7.33
CA LEU A 239 -12.29 15.95 -6.37
C LEU A 239 -12.37 17.40 -6.83
N GLU A 240 -12.71 18.30 -5.92
CA GLU A 240 -12.67 19.75 -6.08
C GLU A 240 -11.63 20.35 -5.12
N ASP A 241 -11.14 21.52 -5.44
CA ASP A 241 -10.14 22.25 -4.64
C ASP A 241 -8.92 21.39 -4.25
N TYR A 242 -8.50 20.54 -5.17
CA TYR A 242 -7.36 19.65 -5.00
C TYR A 242 -6.40 19.77 -6.20
N PRO A 243 -5.06 19.79 -5.99
CA PRO A 243 -4.09 20.13 -7.05
C PRO A 243 -4.02 19.14 -8.21
N VAL A 244 -4.56 17.93 -8.03
CA VAL A 244 -4.64 16.92 -9.10
C VAL A 244 -6.08 16.49 -9.33
N ASN A 245 -6.41 16.20 -10.60
CA ASN A 245 -7.71 15.65 -10.91
C ASN A 245 -7.87 14.24 -10.33
N GLY A 246 -9.00 14.00 -9.66
CA GLY A 246 -9.33 12.71 -9.10
C GLY A 246 -10.79 12.35 -9.29
N VAL A 247 -11.06 11.07 -9.47
CA VAL A 247 -12.40 10.50 -9.40
C VAL A 247 -12.51 9.69 -8.12
N VAL A 248 -13.56 9.93 -7.35
CA VAL A 248 -13.84 9.28 -6.08
C VAL A 248 -14.97 8.28 -6.28
N PHE A 249 -14.77 7.07 -5.85
CA PHE A 249 -15.81 6.04 -5.74
C PHE A 249 -16.02 5.79 -4.25
N GLU A 250 -17.21 6.08 -3.78
CA GLU A 250 -17.60 5.88 -2.39
C GLU A 250 -18.64 4.78 -2.32
N ALA A 251 -18.31 3.67 -1.69
CA ALA A 251 -19.21 2.54 -1.49
C ALA A 251 -19.71 2.54 -0.06
N SER A 252 -21.03 2.53 0.12
CA SER A 252 -21.68 2.44 1.43
C SER A 252 -22.26 1.05 1.63
N ASN A 253 -21.87 0.36 2.69
CA ASN A 253 -22.40 -0.93 3.16
C ASN A 253 -22.32 -2.10 2.16
N CYS A 254 -21.32 -2.16 1.32
CA CYS A 254 -21.31 -3.22 0.31
C CYS A 254 -19.92 -3.71 -0.08
N LEU A 255 -19.36 -4.55 0.74
CA LEU A 255 -18.56 -5.64 0.20
C LEU A 255 -19.46 -6.82 -0.21
N ASP A 256 -20.78 -6.61 -0.23
CA ASP A 256 -21.82 -7.66 -0.28
C ASP A 256 -22.62 -7.70 -1.58
N GLU A 257 -22.32 -6.86 -2.58
CA GLU A 257 -22.99 -6.89 -3.89
C GLU A 257 -22.01 -6.96 -5.07
#